data_35caf55e80cbb185469f354b3b2819e9
#
_entry.id   35caf55e80cbb185469f354b3b2819e9
#
_cell.length_a   1.000
_cell.length_b   1.000
_cell.length_c   1.000
_cell.angle_alpha   90.00
_cell.angle_beta   90.00
_cell.angle_gamma   90.00
#
_symmetry.space_group_name_H-M   'P 1'
#
loop_
_entity.id
_entity.type
_entity.pdbx_description
1 polymer ?
#
loop_
_entity_poly.entity_id
_entity_poly.type
_entity_poly.pdbx_seq_one_letter_code
_entity_poly.pdbx_strand_id
1 'polypeptide(L)'
;MKLDFEYGHGLMSANLPDNTDVFIPGTTVPDPECLPQTWDELYAATLESIRNPYGMPALKELAAPGKTVVFVIPDIVKGGCQSTAHRKVSIRACLDEL
;
A
#
# COMPACT_ATOMS: atom_id res chain seq x y z
N MET A 1 -4.58 -16.58 -26.51
CA MET A 1 -3.51 -16.82 -25.51
C MET A 1 -4.07 -17.30 -24.18
N LYS A 2 -3.32 -18.10 -23.42
CA LYS A 2 -3.68 -18.51 -22.08
C LYS A 2 -3.06 -17.53 -21.08
N LEU A 3 -3.86 -17.02 -20.14
CA LEU A 3 -3.41 -16.17 -19.05
C LEU A 3 -3.70 -16.85 -17.71
N ASP A 4 -2.68 -16.95 -16.86
CA ASP A 4 -2.84 -17.38 -15.47
C ASP A 4 -2.87 -16.15 -14.55
N PHE A 5 -3.81 -16.12 -13.61
CA PHE A 5 -3.99 -15.02 -12.66
C PHE A 5 -4.34 -15.54 -11.27
N GLU A 6 -4.02 -14.77 -10.27
CA GLU A 6 -4.32 -15.10 -8.87
C GLU A 6 -5.83 -15.07 -8.60
N TYR A 7 -6.33 -16.12 -7.93
CA TYR A 7 -7.70 -16.21 -7.48
C TYR A 7 -7.79 -16.89 -6.12
N GLY A 8 -8.16 -16.14 -5.12
CA GLY A 8 -8.18 -16.63 -3.75
C GLY A 8 -6.77 -17.05 -3.26
N HIS A 9 -6.59 -18.33 -2.98
CA HIS A 9 -5.30 -18.89 -2.55
C HIS A 9 -4.56 -19.68 -3.66
N GLY A 10 -5.02 -19.58 -4.89
CA GLY A 10 -4.46 -20.33 -6.01
C GLY A 10 -4.43 -19.52 -7.30
N LEU A 11 -4.18 -20.24 -8.38
CA LEU A 11 -4.17 -19.68 -9.72
C LEU A 11 -5.39 -20.19 -10.49
N MET A 12 -5.97 -19.32 -11.28
CA MET A 12 -6.92 -19.66 -12.34
C MET A 12 -6.33 -19.33 -13.70
N SER A 13 -6.79 -20.05 -14.72
CA SER A 13 -6.42 -19.80 -16.10
C SER A 13 -7.62 -19.38 -16.92
N ALA A 14 -7.43 -18.40 -17.77
CA ALA A 14 -8.43 -18.01 -18.78
C ALA A 14 -7.81 -18.08 -20.18
N ASN A 15 -8.62 -18.49 -21.16
CA ASN A 15 -8.26 -18.39 -22.57
C ASN A 15 -8.82 -17.08 -23.12
N LEU A 16 -7.93 -16.20 -23.54
CA LEU A 16 -8.23 -14.90 -24.11
C LEU A 16 -7.95 -14.88 -25.61
N PRO A 17 -8.58 -13.98 -26.39
CA PRO A 17 -8.19 -13.75 -27.77
C PRO A 17 -6.69 -13.43 -27.88
N ASP A 18 -6.04 -13.86 -28.96
CA ASP A 18 -4.59 -13.67 -29.12
C ASP A 18 -4.15 -12.22 -29.29
N ASN A 19 -5.10 -11.32 -29.60
CA ASN A 19 -4.89 -9.88 -29.68
C ASN A 19 -5.21 -9.14 -28.38
N THR A 20 -5.30 -9.84 -27.24
CA THR A 20 -5.52 -9.22 -25.94
C THR A 20 -4.23 -8.60 -25.42
N ASP A 21 -4.28 -7.32 -25.10
CA ASP A 21 -3.20 -6.64 -24.38
C ASP A 21 -3.32 -6.94 -22.87
N VAL A 22 -2.25 -7.44 -22.29
CA VAL A 22 -2.20 -7.76 -20.86
C VAL A 22 -1.37 -6.71 -20.14
N PHE A 23 -2.01 -6.03 -19.20
CA PHE A 23 -1.38 -5.01 -18.37
C PHE A 23 -1.13 -5.56 -16.96
N ILE A 24 0.13 -5.85 -16.64
CA ILE A 24 0.53 -6.34 -15.32
C ILE A 24 1.64 -5.40 -14.79
N PRO A 25 1.36 -4.60 -13.73
CA PRO A 25 2.37 -3.75 -13.10
C PRO A 25 3.60 -4.56 -12.67
N GLY A 26 4.78 -4.01 -12.87
CA GLY A 26 6.04 -4.67 -12.56
C GLY A 26 6.44 -5.81 -13.51
N THR A 27 5.59 -6.21 -14.45
CA THR A 27 5.85 -7.30 -15.40
C THR A 27 5.78 -6.82 -16.85
N THR A 28 4.59 -6.44 -17.34
CA THR A 28 4.41 -5.92 -18.70
C THR A 28 4.55 -4.41 -18.76
N VAL A 29 4.40 -3.74 -17.62
CA VAL A 29 4.65 -2.32 -17.44
C VAL A 29 5.61 -2.14 -16.28
N PRO A 30 6.73 -1.43 -16.44
CA PRO A 30 7.67 -1.21 -15.36
C PRO A 30 7.03 -0.42 -14.22
N ASP A 31 7.40 -0.74 -12.99
CA ASP A 31 7.03 0.05 -11.84
C ASP A 31 7.64 1.47 -11.93
N PRO A 32 6.96 2.50 -11.43
CA PRO A 32 7.53 3.84 -11.35
C PRO A 32 8.84 3.83 -10.52
N GLU A 33 9.91 4.44 -11.07
CA GLU A 33 11.23 4.46 -10.43
C GLU A 33 11.24 5.17 -9.05
N CYS A 34 10.26 6.03 -8.81
CA CYS A 34 10.18 6.81 -7.58
C CYS A 34 9.41 6.14 -6.42
N LEU A 35 8.91 4.93 -6.60
CA LEU A 35 8.18 4.25 -5.54
C LEU A 35 9.13 3.64 -4.49
N PRO A 36 8.84 3.80 -3.19
CA PRO A 36 9.56 3.12 -2.13
C PRO A 36 9.53 1.59 -2.32
N GLN A 37 10.69 0.96 -2.31
CA GLN A 37 10.84 -0.48 -2.54
C GLN A 37 11.14 -1.25 -1.24
N THR A 38 11.62 -0.56 -0.22
CA THR A 38 11.97 -1.15 1.07
C THR A 38 11.03 -0.68 2.17
N TRP A 39 11.02 -1.42 3.28
CA TRP A 39 10.27 -1.02 4.47
C TRP A 39 10.71 0.35 4.99
N ASP A 40 12.02 0.61 5.03
CA ASP A 40 12.57 1.87 5.56
C ASP A 40 12.24 3.06 4.66
N GLU A 41 12.31 2.90 3.35
CA GLU A 41 11.90 3.94 2.39
C GLU A 41 10.41 4.24 2.50
N LEU A 42 9.58 3.21 2.60
CA LEU A 42 8.14 3.37 2.76
C LEU A 42 7.80 4.02 4.11
N TYR A 43 8.51 3.65 5.17
CA TYR A 43 8.36 4.26 6.49
C TYR A 43 8.73 5.75 6.46
N ALA A 44 9.87 6.10 5.87
CA ALA A 44 10.33 7.49 5.72
C ALA A 44 9.33 8.33 4.90
N ALA A 45 8.85 7.81 3.78
CA ALA A 45 7.85 8.48 2.95
C ALA A 45 6.51 8.68 3.69
N THR A 46 6.12 7.70 4.52
CA THR A 46 4.91 7.80 5.35
C THR A 46 5.08 8.87 6.43
N LEU A 47 6.20 8.89 7.14
CA LEU A 47 6.49 9.94 8.12
C LEU A 47 6.44 11.33 7.51
N GLU A 48 7.04 11.50 6.34
CA GLU A 48 7.00 12.79 5.62
C GLU A 48 5.56 13.20 5.33
N SER A 49 4.73 12.27 4.85
CA SER A 49 3.32 12.55 4.52
C SER A 49 2.48 12.94 5.73
N ILE A 50 2.70 12.35 6.91
CA ILE A 50 1.92 12.66 8.12
C ILE A 50 2.43 13.88 8.86
N ARG A 51 3.69 14.30 8.63
CA ARG A 51 4.28 15.52 9.15
C ARG A 51 3.94 16.75 8.30
N ASN A 52 3.84 16.56 6.99
CA ASN A 52 3.58 17.60 6.01
C ASN A 52 2.34 17.27 5.14
N PRO A 53 1.15 17.07 5.74
CA PRO A 53 -0.05 16.71 4.99
C PRO A 53 -0.59 17.88 4.18
N TYR A 54 -1.26 17.59 3.05
CA TYR A 54 -1.91 18.61 2.24
C TYR A 54 -3.19 19.11 2.89
N GLY A 55 -3.28 20.41 3.14
CA GLY A 55 -4.51 21.08 3.55
C GLY A 55 -5.04 20.72 4.93
N MET A 56 -4.23 20.13 5.79
CA MET A 56 -4.59 19.80 7.18
C MET A 56 -3.37 19.94 8.10
N PRO A 57 -3.56 20.08 9.42
CA PRO A 57 -2.46 20.07 10.39
C PRO A 57 -1.75 18.71 10.42
N ALA A 58 -0.48 18.70 10.80
CA ALA A 58 0.28 17.49 11.02
C ALA A 58 -0.39 16.58 12.07
N LEU A 59 -0.17 15.26 11.96
CA LEU A 59 -0.76 14.29 12.89
C LEU A 59 -0.46 14.63 14.34
N LYS A 60 0.76 15.03 14.64
CA LYS A 60 1.23 15.45 15.96
C LYS A 60 0.45 16.65 16.53
N GLU A 61 0.00 17.56 15.68
CA GLU A 61 -0.78 18.73 16.10
C GLU A 61 -2.24 18.39 16.39
N LEU A 62 -2.76 17.34 15.76
CA LEU A 62 -4.11 16.84 15.99
C LEU A 62 -4.20 15.94 17.22
N ALA A 63 -3.11 15.29 17.59
CA ALA A 63 -3.04 14.43 18.75
C ALA A 63 -2.94 15.26 20.05
N ALA A 64 -3.59 14.79 21.10
CA ALA A 64 -3.48 15.38 22.42
C ALA A 64 -3.65 14.29 23.50
N PRO A 65 -3.03 14.44 24.68
CA PRO A 65 -3.24 13.52 25.79
C PRO A 65 -4.71 13.32 26.11
N GLY A 66 -5.12 12.07 26.28
CA GLY A 66 -6.52 11.70 26.56
C GLY A 66 -7.44 11.59 25.33
N LYS A 67 -6.97 11.89 24.14
CA LYS A 67 -7.72 11.63 22.90
C LYS A 67 -7.59 10.18 22.45
N THR A 68 -8.64 9.68 21.83
CA THR A 68 -8.67 8.34 21.23
C THR A 68 -8.28 8.44 19.76
N VAL A 69 -7.35 7.56 19.34
CA VAL A 69 -6.98 7.37 17.93
C VAL A 69 -7.59 6.07 17.44
N VAL A 70 -8.23 6.11 16.28
CA VAL A 70 -8.84 4.94 15.65
C VAL A 70 -8.20 4.70 14.30
N PHE A 71 -7.63 3.51 14.08
CA PHE A 71 -7.14 3.07 12.80
C PHE A 71 -8.23 2.30 12.05
N VAL A 72 -8.64 2.82 10.91
CA VAL A 72 -9.58 2.12 10.02
C VAL A 72 -8.78 1.42 8.92
N ILE A 73 -8.79 0.11 8.94
CA ILE A 73 -8.03 -0.72 7.99
C ILE A 73 -8.98 -1.58 7.16
N PRO A 74 -8.73 -1.73 5.84
CA PRO A 74 -9.50 -2.63 5.00
C PRO A 74 -9.19 -4.08 5.35
N ASP A 75 -10.01 -4.99 4.84
CA ASP A 75 -9.79 -6.43 4.96
C ASP A 75 -8.52 -6.89 4.21
N ILE A 76 -8.16 -8.16 4.42
CA ILE A 76 -6.96 -8.77 3.85
C ILE A 76 -6.96 -8.80 2.32
N VAL A 77 -8.14 -8.84 1.70
CA VAL A 77 -8.29 -8.91 0.24
C VAL A 77 -7.82 -7.61 -0.43
N LYS A 78 -7.95 -6.49 0.27
CA LYS A 78 -7.65 -5.15 -0.30
C LYS A 78 -6.26 -4.61 0.02
N GLY A 79 -5.32 -5.39 0.46
CA GLY A 79 -4.02 -4.82 0.79
C GLY A 79 -2.89 -5.80 1.01
N GLY A 80 -3.08 -7.06 0.65
CA GLY A 80 -2.05 -8.07 0.73
C GLY A 80 -1.58 -8.42 2.15
N CYS A 81 -0.90 -9.54 2.25
CA CYS A 81 -0.31 -10.05 3.50
C CYS A 81 1.20 -9.79 3.59
N GLN A 82 1.77 -9.08 2.63
CA GLN A 82 3.21 -8.86 2.51
C GLN A 82 3.76 -8.12 3.72
N SER A 83 5.01 -8.37 4.05
CA SER A 83 5.73 -7.68 5.14
C SER A 83 5.83 -6.17 4.92
N THR A 84 5.93 -5.77 3.65
CA THR A 84 5.97 -4.39 3.17
C THR A 84 4.58 -3.81 2.87
N ALA A 85 3.50 -4.50 3.27
CA ALA A 85 2.16 -3.95 3.07
C ALA A 85 2.05 -2.56 3.68
N HIS A 86 1.70 -1.58 2.88
CA HIS A 86 1.67 -0.16 3.24
C HIS A 86 0.97 0.09 4.58
N ARG A 87 -0.14 -0.58 4.87
CA ARG A 87 -0.87 -0.43 6.13
C ARG A 87 -0.06 -0.78 7.38
N LYS A 88 0.81 -1.80 7.31
CA LYS A 88 1.67 -2.18 8.45
C LYS A 88 2.67 -1.08 8.75
N VAL A 89 3.29 -0.54 7.71
CA VAL A 89 4.26 0.54 7.81
C VAL A 89 3.58 1.81 8.27
N SER A 90 2.41 2.15 7.71
CA SER A 90 1.67 3.37 8.06
C SER A 90 1.17 3.38 9.50
N ILE A 91 0.66 2.26 10.01
CA ILE A 91 0.28 2.14 11.42
C ILE A 91 1.50 2.38 12.33
N ARG A 92 2.64 1.75 12.01
CA ARG A 92 3.86 1.94 12.79
C ARG A 92 4.32 3.40 12.76
N ALA A 93 4.38 4.03 11.60
CA ALA A 93 4.77 5.43 11.46
C ALA A 93 3.83 6.39 12.23
N CYS A 94 2.52 6.15 12.19
CA CYS A 94 1.56 6.92 12.95
C CYS A 94 1.75 6.75 14.47
N LEU A 95 2.00 5.52 14.94
CA LEU A 95 2.22 5.25 16.36
C LEU A 95 3.52 5.89 16.88
N ASP A 96 4.55 5.95 16.05
CA ASP A 96 5.83 6.58 16.43
C ASP A 96 5.75 8.11 16.42
N GLU A 97 4.77 8.70 15.74
CA GLU A 97 4.56 10.16 15.69
C GLU A 97 3.57 10.67 16.75
N LEU A 98 2.74 9.79 17.32
CA LEU A 98 1.77 10.11 18.38
C LEU A 98 2.39 10.12 19.77
#